data_0dccdf83f1eba65f6e2d149c2569d584
#
_entry.id   0dccdf83f1eba65f6e2d149c2569d584
#
_cell.length_a   1.000
_cell.length_b   1.000
_cell.length_c   1.000
_cell.angle_alpha   90.00
_cell.angle_beta   90.00
_cell.angle_gamma   90.00
#
_symmetry.space_group_name_H-M   'P 1'
#
loop_
_entity.id
_entity.type
_entity.pdbx_description
1 polymer ?
#
loop_
_entity_poly.entity_id
_entity_poly.type
_entity_poly.pdbx_seq_one_letter_code
_entity_poly.pdbx_strand_id
1 'polypeptide(L)'
;MKIDGANILVTGGCGLVGSTTIDLLLQEHRPGRIVIVDNLERGSLGNVERALADARVTLVRGDIRDVGTVHKVMEGIDAVIHMATLRITACAAEPREALGVMCDGTFNVAEAAQAAGVTKVVTASSASIYGLADTFPTREDHHPYNNRTWYGASKILSLIHISEPTRPY
;
A
#
# COMPACT_ATOMS: atom_id res chain seq x y z
N MET A 1 -13.90 12.07 -0.85
CA MET A 1 -13.44 11.93 -2.24
C MET A 1 -14.44 11.08 -3.00
N LYS A 2 -14.75 11.41 -4.23
CA LYS A 2 -15.51 10.52 -5.14
C LYS A 2 -14.50 9.66 -5.91
N ILE A 3 -14.81 8.38 -6.10
CA ILE A 3 -13.96 7.45 -6.87
C ILE A 3 -14.13 7.70 -8.37
N ASP A 4 -15.34 8.03 -8.80
CA ASP A 4 -15.64 8.29 -10.20
C ASP A 4 -14.87 9.51 -10.71
N GLY A 5 -14.13 9.32 -11.78
CA GLY A 5 -13.24 10.30 -12.40
C GLY A 5 -11.87 10.42 -11.73
N ALA A 6 -11.64 9.84 -10.54
CA ALA A 6 -10.37 9.93 -9.84
C ALA A 6 -9.27 9.06 -10.48
N ASN A 7 -8.05 9.55 -10.48
CA ASN A 7 -6.86 8.81 -10.84
C ASN A 7 -6.32 8.10 -9.59
N ILE A 8 -6.19 6.79 -9.65
CA ILE A 8 -5.86 5.96 -8.49
C ILE A 8 -4.54 5.22 -8.72
N LEU A 9 -3.62 5.33 -7.78
CA LEU A 9 -2.43 4.49 -7.72
C LEU A 9 -2.67 3.30 -6.79
N VAL A 10 -2.39 2.09 -7.26
CA VAL A 10 -2.44 0.86 -6.44
C VAL A 10 -1.04 0.25 -6.39
N THR A 11 -0.36 0.33 -5.25
CA THR A 11 0.93 -0.35 -5.07
C THR A 11 0.69 -1.79 -4.61
N GLY A 12 1.46 -2.74 -5.11
CA GLY A 12 1.23 -4.17 -4.87
C GLY A 12 -0.04 -4.69 -5.55
N GLY A 13 -0.43 -4.03 -6.66
CA GLY A 13 -1.70 -4.31 -7.34
C GLY A 13 -1.76 -5.66 -8.07
N CYS A 14 -0.61 -6.30 -8.33
CA CYS A 14 -0.56 -7.66 -8.90
C CYS A 14 -0.69 -8.77 -7.83
N GLY A 15 -0.73 -8.40 -6.55
CA GLY A 15 -1.05 -9.32 -5.45
C GLY A 15 -2.55 -9.67 -5.42
N LEU A 16 -2.91 -10.69 -4.62
CA LEU A 16 -4.30 -11.16 -4.52
C LEU A 16 -5.28 -10.05 -4.09
N VAL A 17 -4.97 -9.33 -3.02
CA VAL A 17 -5.85 -8.27 -2.50
C VAL A 17 -5.87 -7.07 -3.44
N GLY A 18 -4.69 -6.64 -3.94
CA GLY A 18 -4.58 -5.51 -4.85
C GLY A 18 -5.36 -5.71 -6.16
N SER A 19 -5.22 -6.87 -6.79
CA SER A 19 -5.94 -7.19 -8.04
C SER A 19 -7.46 -7.27 -7.83
N THR A 20 -7.91 -7.89 -6.75
CA THR A 20 -9.34 -7.93 -6.40
C THR A 20 -9.89 -6.52 -6.16
N THR A 21 -9.11 -5.66 -5.49
CA THR A 21 -9.51 -4.26 -5.28
C THR A 21 -9.65 -3.51 -6.61
N ILE A 22 -8.72 -3.72 -7.55
CA ILE A 22 -8.78 -3.12 -8.88
C ILE A 22 -10.01 -3.59 -9.65
N ASP A 23 -10.29 -4.89 -9.61
CA ASP A 23 -11.49 -5.45 -10.25
C ASP A 23 -12.78 -4.82 -9.70
N LEU A 24 -12.89 -4.68 -8.37
CA LEU A 24 -14.04 -4.02 -7.73
C LEU A 24 -14.15 -2.54 -8.12
N LEU A 25 -13.04 -1.80 -8.17
CA LEU A 25 -13.04 -0.41 -8.63
C LEU A 25 -13.55 -0.25 -10.05
N LEU A 26 -13.22 -1.19 -10.94
CA LEU A 26 -13.67 -1.17 -12.33
C LEU A 26 -15.13 -1.63 -12.48
N GLN A 27 -15.60 -2.53 -11.63
CA GLN A 27 -16.96 -3.08 -11.68
C GLN A 27 -17.99 -2.12 -11.07
N GLU A 28 -17.68 -1.52 -9.93
CA GLU A 28 -18.61 -0.73 -9.14
C GLU A 28 -18.49 0.78 -9.37
N HIS A 29 -17.36 1.23 -9.94
CA HIS A 29 -17.03 2.65 -10.13
C HIS A 29 -16.48 2.92 -11.53
N ARG A 30 -16.32 4.22 -11.83
CA ARG A 30 -15.74 4.73 -13.08
C ARG A 30 -14.52 5.61 -12.80
N PRO A 31 -13.41 5.02 -12.34
CA PRO A 31 -12.17 5.79 -12.13
C PRO A 31 -11.71 6.42 -13.45
N GLY A 32 -11.01 7.55 -13.36
CA GLY A 32 -10.40 8.21 -14.53
C GLY A 32 -9.26 7.35 -15.09
N ARG A 33 -8.34 6.95 -14.22
CA ARG A 33 -7.31 5.94 -14.54
C ARG A 33 -6.91 5.17 -13.28
N ILE A 34 -6.35 3.98 -13.48
CA ILE A 34 -5.71 3.19 -12.43
C ILE A 34 -4.27 2.91 -12.86
N VAL A 35 -3.32 3.33 -12.03
CA VAL A 35 -1.89 2.99 -12.18
C VAL A 35 -1.56 1.90 -11.18
N ILE A 36 -1.04 0.79 -11.65
CA ILE A 36 -0.57 -0.33 -10.83
C ILE A 36 0.95 -0.22 -10.72
N VAL A 37 1.50 -0.31 -9.51
CA VAL A 37 2.94 -0.50 -9.30
C VAL A 37 3.16 -1.81 -8.56
N ASP A 38 3.97 -2.69 -9.15
CA ASP A 38 4.32 -3.99 -8.57
C ASP A 38 5.69 -4.42 -9.08
N ASN A 39 6.54 -4.99 -8.22
CA ASN A 39 7.84 -5.51 -8.64
C ASN A 39 7.75 -6.93 -9.20
N LEU A 40 6.58 -7.56 -9.11
CA LEU A 40 6.27 -8.93 -9.54
C LEU A 40 7.08 -10.01 -8.81
N GLU A 41 7.62 -9.70 -7.65
CA GLU A 41 8.31 -10.69 -6.83
C GLU A 41 7.33 -11.76 -6.31
N ARG A 42 6.11 -11.34 -5.99
CA ARG A 42 5.02 -12.20 -5.55
C ARG A 42 3.72 -12.01 -6.31
N GLY A 43 3.53 -10.83 -6.87
CA GLY A 43 2.43 -10.51 -7.74
C GLY A 43 2.53 -11.30 -9.04
N SER A 44 1.39 -11.59 -9.66
CA SER A 44 1.31 -12.28 -10.94
C SER A 44 0.58 -11.42 -11.95
N LEU A 45 1.08 -11.38 -13.19
CA LEU A 45 0.39 -10.73 -14.31
C LEU A 45 -0.99 -11.35 -14.55
N GLY A 46 -1.13 -12.66 -14.32
CA GLY A 46 -2.43 -13.34 -14.44
C GLY A 46 -3.50 -12.80 -13.51
N ASN A 47 -3.12 -12.23 -12.34
CA ASN A 47 -4.09 -11.63 -11.43
C ASN A 47 -4.71 -10.33 -11.97
N VAL A 48 -4.03 -9.62 -12.86
CA VAL A 48 -4.45 -8.32 -13.41
C VAL A 48 -4.72 -8.36 -14.92
N GLU A 49 -4.66 -9.53 -15.54
CA GLU A 49 -4.86 -9.69 -16.99
C GLU A 49 -6.18 -9.08 -17.47
N ARG A 50 -7.26 -9.35 -16.75
CA ARG A 50 -8.57 -8.79 -17.04
C ARG A 50 -8.60 -7.27 -16.88
N ALA A 51 -8.00 -6.75 -15.80
CA ALA A 51 -7.96 -5.32 -15.55
C ALA A 51 -7.11 -4.58 -16.59
N LEU A 52 -6.02 -5.18 -17.07
CA LEU A 52 -5.16 -4.60 -18.11
C LEU A 52 -5.81 -4.54 -19.50
N ALA A 53 -6.91 -5.25 -19.72
CA ALA A 53 -7.72 -5.10 -20.93
C ALA A 53 -8.53 -3.78 -20.96
N ASP A 54 -8.70 -3.12 -19.81
CA ASP A 54 -9.32 -1.80 -19.72
C ASP A 54 -8.29 -0.70 -20.01
N ALA A 55 -8.57 0.15 -20.99
CA ALA A 55 -7.67 1.22 -21.44
C ALA A 55 -7.32 2.24 -20.33
N ARG A 56 -8.09 2.28 -19.24
CA ARG A 56 -7.82 3.15 -18.07
C ARG A 56 -6.75 2.58 -17.13
N VAL A 57 -6.37 1.31 -17.30
CA VAL A 57 -5.44 0.62 -16.39
C VAL A 57 -4.06 0.51 -17.02
N THR A 58 -3.05 0.91 -16.28
CA THR A 58 -1.65 0.76 -16.69
C THR A 58 -0.85 0.08 -15.57
N LEU A 59 0.08 -0.79 -15.96
CA LEU A 59 1.02 -1.42 -15.05
C LEU A 59 2.42 -0.84 -15.25
N VAL A 60 3.01 -0.40 -14.17
CA VAL A 60 4.43 -0.05 -14.08
C VAL A 60 5.12 -1.11 -13.23
N ARG A 61 6.01 -1.88 -13.85
CA ARG A 61 6.88 -2.79 -13.09
C ARG A 61 7.91 -1.96 -12.35
N GLY A 62 7.81 -1.90 -11.04
CA GLY A 62 8.67 -1.07 -10.21
C GLY A 62 8.63 -1.45 -8.75
N ASP A 63 9.60 -0.97 -7.99
CA ASP A 63 9.73 -1.20 -6.56
C ASP A 63 9.46 0.10 -5.81
N ILE A 64 8.70 0.03 -4.73
CA ILE A 64 8.40 1.20 -3.89
C ILE A 64 9.63 1.74 -3.14
N ARG A 65 10.71 0.98 -3.08
CA ARG A 65 12.01 1.43 -2.56
C ARG A 65 12.72 2.40 -3.51
N ASP A 66 12.38 2.37 -4.79
CA ASP A 66 12.91 3.32 -5.79
C ASP A 66 12.12 4.63 -5.77
N VAL A 67 12.68 5.63 -5.13
CA VAL A 67 12.12 6.98 -4.99
C VAL A 67 11.74 7.58 -6.34
N GLY A 68 12.58 7.43 -7.37
CA GLY A 68 12.33 7.97 -8.70
C GLY A 68 11.10 7.35 -9.35
N THR A 69 10.97 6.02 -9.27
CA THR A 69 9.78 5.30 -9.75
C THR A 69 8.53 5.76 -9.02
N VAL A 70 8.57 5.86 -7.67
CA VAL A 70 7.42 6.27 -6.87
C VAL A 70 6.96 7.68 -7.21
N HIS A 71 7.88 8.65 -7.32
CA HIS A 71 7.53 10.01 -7.74
C HIS A 71 6.90 10.05 -9.12
N LYS A 72 7.48 9.35 -10.09
CA LYS A 72 6.97 9.31 -11.47
C LYS A 72 5.55 8.77 -11.57
N VAL A 73 5.23 7.69 -10.86
CA VAL A 73 3.89 7.09 -10.91
C VAL A 73 2.87 7.88 -10.10
N MET A 74 3.31 8.77 -9.22
CA MET A 74 2.44 9.62 -8.42
C MET A 74 1.92 10.84 -9.19
N GLU A 75 2.48 11.16 -10.35
CA GLU A 75 2.08 12.32 -11.15
C GLU A 75 0.60 12.26 -11.55
N GLY A 76 -0.16 13.29 -11.13
CA GLY A 76 -1.58 13.43 -11.43
C GLY A 76 -2.47 12.34 -10.77
N ILE A 77 -2.04 11.76 -9.66
CA ILE A 77 -2.82 10.84 -8.84
C ILE A 77 -3.64 11.61 -7.80
N ASP A 78 -4.90 11.26 -7.66
CA ASP A 78 -5.83 11.82 -6.68
C ASP A 78 -5.88 10.99 -5.40
N ALA A 79 -5.71 9.67 -5.54
CA ALA A 79 -5.76 8.73 -4.41
C ALA A 79 -4.75 7.59 -4.55
N VAL A 80 -4.25 7.12 -3.41
CA VAL A 80 -3.35 5.96 -3.32
C VAL A 80 -3.99 4.85 -2.51
N ILE A 81 -3.95 3.63 -3.02
CA ILE A 81 -4.25 2.39 -2.30
C ILE A 81 -2.93 1.63 -2.15
N HIS A 82 -2.36 1.71 -0.96
CA HIS A 82 -1.04 1.14 -0.68
C HIS A 82 -1.17 -0.29 -0.14
N MET A 83 -0.92 -1.29 -1.02
CA MET A 83 -1.00 -2.71 -0.72
C MET A 83 0.35 -3.43 -0.81
N ALA A 84 1.40 -2.76 -1.32
CA ALA A 84 2.74 -3.33 -1.40
C ALA A 84 3.26 -3.68 -0.01
N THR A 85 3.62 -4.95 0.21
CA THR A 85 4.05 -5.47 1.50
C THR A 85 4.75 -6.82 1.34
N LEU A 86 5.55 -7.20 2.32
CA LEU A 86 6.06 -8.57 2.47
C LEU A 86 5.16 -9.39 3.40
N ARG A 87 5.25 -10.71 3.33
CA ARG A 87 4.60 -11.61 4.29
C ARG A 87 5.39 -11.66 5.60
N ILE A 88 4.70 -12.01 6.69
CA ILE A 88 5.31 -12.18 8.01
C ILE A 88 6.49 -13.16 7.99
N THR A 89 6.39 -14.24 7.23
CA THR A 89 7.45 -15.24 7.08
C THR A 89 8.66 -14.69 6.33
N ALA A 90 8.46 -13.89 5.27
CA ALA A 90 9.53 -13.23 4.56
C ALA A 90 10.20 -12.16 5.44
N CYS A 91 9.45 -11.39 6.20
CA CYS A 91 10.00 -10.43 7.15
C CYS A 91 10.85 -11.09 8.25
N ALA A 92 10.51 -12.31 8.64
CA ALA A 92 11.30 -13.06 9.62
C ALA A 92 12.58 -13.63 9.01
N ALA A 93 12.54 -14.08 7.75
CA ALA A 93 13.70 -14.63 7.05
C ALA A 93 14.72 -13.53 6.66
N GLU A 94 14.22 -12.39 6.15
CA GLU A 94 15.03 -11.28 5.64
C GLU A 94 14.63 -9.95 6.30
N PRO A 95 14.99 -9.72 7.58
CA PRO A 95 14.54 -8.54 8.34
C PRO A 95 14.99 -7.21 7.72
N ARG A 96 16.16 -7.17 7.08
CA ARG A 96 16.68 -5.97 6.43
C ARG A 96 15.86 -5.60 5.19
N GLU A 97 15.45 -6.59 4.41
CA GLU A 97 14.55 -6.38 3.29
C GLU A 97 13.16 -5.92 3.77
N ALA A 98 12.69 -6.49 4.87
CA ALA A 98 11.44 -6.07 5.49
C ALA A 98 11.46 -4.57 5.87
N LEU A 99 12.55 -4.06 6.46
CA LEU A 99 12.72 -2.64 6.74
C LEU A 99 12.67 -1.81 5.45
N GLY A 100 13.45 -2.20 4.42
CA GLY A 100 13.48 -1.47 3.15
C GLY A 100 12.10 -1.41 2.47
N VAL A 101 11.37 -2.53 2.39
CA VAL A 101 10.07 -2.55 1.72
C VAL A 101 8.99 -1.91 2.58
N MET A 102 8.89 -2.31 3.85
CA MET A 102 7.72 -1.96 4.68
C MET A 102 7.87 -0.63 5.42
N CYS A 103 9.09 -0.16 5.65
CA CYS A 103 9.34 1.14 6.28
C CYS A 103 9.76 2.17 5.22
N ASP A 104 10.92 2.01 4.59
CA ASP A 104 11.42 2.99 3.62
C ASP A 104 10.50 3.11 2.40
N GLY A 105 10.05 1.99 1.83
CA GLY A 105 9.14 1.98 0.70
C GLY A 105 7.78 2.61 1.01
N THR A 106 7.22 2.36 2.20
CA THR A 106 5.98 3.02 2.64
C THR A 106 6.19 4.52 2.86
N PHE A 107 7.33 4.91 3.41
CA PHE A 107 7.70 6.32 3.59
C PHE A 107 7.82 7.03 2.24
N ASN A 108 8.50 6.43 1.25
CA ASN A 108 8.60 6.97 -0.10
C ASN A 108 7.23 7.22 -0.74
N VAL A 109 6.28 6.26 -0.55
CA VAL A 109 4.91 6.42 -1.05
C VAL A 109 4.19 7.56 -0.36
N ALA A 110 4.32 7.69 0.96
CA ALA A 110 3.68 8.77 1.73
C ALA A 110 4.24 10.15 1.36
N GLU A 111 5.56 10.28 1.26
CA GLU A 111 6.26 11.51 0.89
C GLU A 111 5.90 11.95 -0.55
N ALA A 112 5.95 11.03 -1.50
CA ALA A 112 5.58 11.33 -2.88
C ALA A 112 4.08 11.70 -3.02
N ALA A 113 3.19 11.04 -2.26
CA ALA A 113 1.78 11.38 -2.23
C ALA A 113 1.55 12.80 -1.68
N GLN A 114 2.25 13.18 -0.62
CA GLN A 114 2.20 14.53 -0.07
C GLN A 114 2.73 15.56 -1.08
N ALA A 115 3.88 15.30 -1.70
CA ALA A 115 4.49 16.20 -2.68
C ALA A 115 3.61 16.39 -3.92
N ALA A 116 2.90 15.37 -4.35
CA ALA A 116 1.97 15.40 -5.49
C ALA A 116 0.58 15.97 -5.15
N GLY A 117 0.31 16.29 -3.88
CA GLY A 117 -1.00 16.81 -3.46
C GLY A 117 -2.11 15.77 -3.47
N VAL A 118 -1.79 14.48 -3.32
CA VAL A 118 -2.76 13.40 -3.22
C VAL A 118 -3.74 13.66 -2.07
N THR A 119 -5.04 13.55 -2.37
CA THR A 119 -6.08 13.91 -1.40
C THR A 119 -6.44 12.77 -0.43
N LYS A 120 -6.11 11.52 -0.80
CA LYS A 120 -6.44 10.34 0.02
C LYS A 120 -5.42 9.24 -0.14
N VAL A 121 -4.88 8.77 0.97
CA VAL A 121 -4.06 7.56 1.04
C VAL A 121 -4.79 6.53 1.90
N VAL A 122 -4.95 5.32 1.38
CA VAL A 122 -5.50 4.16 2.08
C VAL A 122 -4.41 3.10 2.14
N THR A 123 -4.04 2.68 3.33
CA THR A 123 -3.00 1.67 3.54
C THR A 123 -3.55 0.43 4.20
N ALA A 124 -3.14 -0.72 3.70
CA ALA A 124 -3.45 -1.99 4.34
C ALA A 124 -2.67 -2.16 5.64
N SER A 125 -3.35 -2.09 6.77
CA SER A 125 -2.82 -2.46 8.07
C SER A 125 -2.93 -3.99 8.31
N SER A 126 -2.78 -4.43 9.53
CA SER A 126 -2.86 -5.84 9.91
C SER A 126 -3.24 -5.98 11.38
N ALA A 127 -3.95 -7.04 11.74
CA ALA A 127 -4.14 -7.43 13.14
C ALA A 127 -2.81 -7.72 13.86
N SER A 128 -1.74 -7.99 13.12
CA SER A 128 -0.41 -8.17 13.70
C SER A 128 0.14 -6.93 14.42
N ILE A 129 -0.46 -5.75 14.24
CA ILE A 129 -0.08 -4.54 15.00
C ILE A 129 -0.33 -4.70 16.49
N TYR A 130 -1.33 -5.48 16.87
CA TYR A 130 -1.68 -5.73 18.28
C TYR A 130 -0.74 -6.73 18.98
N GLY A 131 0.06 -7.47 18.21
CA GLY A 131 0.96 -8.48 18.77
C GLY A 131 0.19 -9.62 19.48
N LEU A 132 0.60 -9.93 20.70
CA LEU A 132 -0.15 -10.81 21.60
C LEU A 132 -1.20 -9.97 22.34
N ALA A 133 -2.44 -10.05 21.88
CA ALA A 133 -3.53 -9.28 22.47
C ALA A 133 -3.89 -9.77 23.88
N ASP A 134 -4.15 -8.85 24.78
CA ASP A 134 -4.48 -9.13 26.19
C ASP A 134 -5.99 -9.34 26.39
N THR A 135 -6.83 -8.85 25.46
CA THR A 135 -8.29 -8.91 25.56
C THR A 135 -8.93 -9.33 24.24
N PHE A 136 -10.06 -10.05 24.33
CA PHE A 136 -10.84 -10.51 23.19
C PHE A 136 -12.33 -10.20 23.39
N PRO A 137 -13.04 -9.70 22.37
CA PRO A 137 -12.51 -9.28 21.07
C PRO A 137 -11.54 -8.10 21.20
N THR A 138 -10.45 -8.12 20.43
CA THR A 138 -9.44 -7.06 20.42
C THR A 138 -10.00 -5.82 19.73
N ARG A 139 -9.98 -4.70 20.42
CA ARG A 139 -10.47 -3.41 19.92
C ARG A 139 -9.35 -2.63 19.22
N GLU A 140 -9.71 -1.63 18.42
CA GLU A 140 -8.76 -0.78 17.68
C GLU A 140 -7.91 0.11 18.59
N ASP A 141 -8.38 0.41 19.81
CA ASP A 141 -7.67 1.16 20.83
C ASP A 141 -6.70 0.31 21.69
N HIS A 142 -6.57 -0.99 21.38
CA HIS A 142 -5.62 -1.88 22.06
C HIS A 142 -4.17 -1.44 21.80
N HIS A 143 -3.34 -1.49 22.83
CA HIS A 143 -1.93 -1.11 22.74
C HIS A 143 -1.11 -2.06 21.83
N PRO A 144 -0.05 -1.58 21.15
CA PRO A 144 0.79 -2.39 20.25
C PRO A 144 2.04 -3.00 20.93
N TYR A 145 2.14 -2.96 22.25
CA TYR A 145 3.41 -3.19 22.96
C TYR A 145 3.90 -4.64 22.95
N ASN A 146 3.02 -5.62 22.79
CA ASN A 146 3.36 -7.04 22.80
C ASN A 146 3.76 -7.57 21.41
N ASN A 147 4.19 -6.69 20.51
CA ASN A 147 4.59 -7.11 19.17
C ASN A 147 5.97 -7.79 19.21
N ARG A 148 6.05 -8.97 18.56
CA ARG A 148 7.27 -9.79 18.53
C ARG A 148 7.75 -10.09 17.11
N THR A 149 7.21 -9.38 16.11
CA THR A 149 7.53 -9.63 14.71
C THR A 149 7.95 -8.35 14.00
N TRP A 150 8.95 -8.44 13.12
CA TRP A 150 9.32 -7.34 12.23
C TRP A 150 8.14 -6.85 11.39
N TYR A 151 7.30 -7.77 10.93
CA TYR A 151 6.09 -7.45 10.17
C TYR A 151 5.15 -6.54 10.97
N GLY A 152 4.79 -6.95 12.17
CA GLY A 152 3.88 -6.17 13.01
C GLY A 152 4.45 -4.81 13.40
N ALA A 153 5.73 -4.76 13.79
CA ALA A 153 6.42 -3.51 14.11
C ALA A 153 6.45 -2.54 12.91
N SER A 154 6.76 -3.04 11.72
CA SER A 154 6.76 -2.24 10.49
C SER A 154 5.37 -1.73 10.13
N LYS A 155 4.31 -2.52 10.37
CA LYS A 155 2.93 -2.07 10.15
C LYS A 155 2.51 -0.98 11.14
N ILE A 156 2.98 -1.01 12.38
CA ILE A 156 2.77 0.08 13.34
C ILE A 156 3.46 1.36 12.85
N LEU A 157 4.73 1.25 12.44
CA LEU A 157 5.49 2.40 11.92
C LEU A 157 4.82 3.02 10.70
N SER A 158 4.32 2.19 9.78
CA SER A 158 3.56 2.64 8.60
C SER A 158 2.33 3.46 8.96
N LEU A 159 1.60 3.09 10.02
CA LEU A 159 0.43 3.83 10.49
C LEU A 159 0.79 5.22 11.03
N ILE A 160 1.92 5.37 11.70
CA ILE A 160 2.39 6.66 12.21
C ILE A 160 2.63 7.64 11.06
N HIS A 161 3.30 7.20 9.99
CA HIS A 161 3.59 8.04 8.83
C HIS A 161 2.34 8.48 8.06
N ILE A 162 1.29 7.68 8.08
CA ILE A 162 0.06 7.96 7.32
C ILE A 162 -0.94 8.77 8.14
N SER A 163 -0.97 8.56 9.46
CA SER A 163 -1.93 9.25 10.33
C SER A 163 -1.54 10.69 10.63
N GLU A 164 -0.27 11.05 10.58
CA GLU A 164 0.23 12.37 10.95
C GLU A 164 1.22 13.01 9.94
N PRO A 165 0.94 12.99 8.64
CA PRO A 165 1.88 13.51 7.64
C PRO A 165 2.05 15.04 7.72
N THR A 166 1.25 15.76 8.54
CA THR A 166 1.17 17.21 8.54
C THR A 166 1.33 17.87 9.91
N ARG A 167 1.65 17.13 10.98
CA ARG A 167 2.00 17.80 12.24
C ARG A 167 3.42 18.35 12.17
N PRO A 168 3.63 19.68 12.20
CA PRO A 168 4.94 20.24 12.47
C PRO A 168 5.33 19.85 13.89
N TYR A 169 6.52 19.28 14.08
CA TYR A 169 7.10 19.03 15.38
C TYR A 169 7.49 20.34 16.05
#